data_9c2d5b83dda78d8952dc58a72d6f1eaf
#
_entry.id   9c2d5b83dda78d8952dc58a72d6f1eaf
#
_cell.length_a   1.000
_cell.length_b   1.000
_cell.length_c   1.000
_cell.angle_alpha   90.00
_cell.angle_beta   90.00
_cell.angle_gamma   90.00
#
_symmetry.space_group_name_H-M   'P 1'
#
loop_
_entity.id
_entity.type
_entity.pdbx_description
1 polymer ?
#
loop_
_entity_poly.entity_id
_entity_poly.type
_entity_poly.pdbx_seq_one_letter_code
_entity_poly.pdbx_strand_id
1 'polypeptide(L)'
;GVELSSTLSFDRGFFSLNYTLSNNRFKDFTLNGNNLSNNLIPGIPSQMLDLELLLKLSRKRTLILTNRLIGERYADNLNETLISSYNIFNVKYSKGILKNSEFSIGVNNLFNQEYYDNIRINAFGKRYFEPAPKRNFYFGLNFSFWLDL
;
A
#
# COMPACT_ATOMS: atom_id res chain seq x y z
N GLY A 1 5.99 8.54 -16.90
CA GLY A 1 5.16 7.56 -16.17
C GLY A 1 3.81 7.35 -16.85
N VAL A 2 3.14 6.32 -16.42
CA VAL A 2 1.77 5.99 -16.85
C VAL A 2 0.95 5.66 -15.60
N GLU A 3 -0.26 6.21 -15.52
CA GLU A 3 -1.19 5.93 -14.44
C GLU A 3 -2.50 5.42 -15.04
N LEU A 4 -3.03 4.34 -14.44
CA LEU A 4 -4.30 3.73 -14.80
C LEU A 4 -5.14 3.59 -13.54
N SER A 5 -6.36 4.11 -13.56
CA SER A 5 -7.34 3.91 -12.49
C SER A 5 -8.65 3.40 -13.08
N SER A 6 -9.20 2.37 -12.47
CA SER A 6 -10.45 1.77 -12.91
C SER A 6 -11.25 1.25 -11.72
N THR A 7 -12.58 1.40 -11.79
CA THR A 7 -13.50 0.83 -10.81
C THR A 7 -14.64 0.16 -11.55
N LEU A 8 -14.84 -1.12 -11.30
CA LEU A 8 -15.96 -1.91 -11.80
C LEU A 8 -16.94 -2.15 -10.65
N SER A 9 -18.13 -1.56 -10.74
CA SER A 9 -19.21 -1.77 -9.79
C SER A 9 -20.16 -2.86 -10.27
N PHE A 10 -20.67 -3.67 -9.34
CA PHE A 10 -21.66 -4.71 -9.58
C PHE A 10 -22.64 -4.78 -8.38
N ASP A 11 -23.73 -5.53 -8.51
CA ASP A 11 -24.84 -5.54 -7.51
C ASP A 11 -24.38 -5.75 -6.08
N ARG A 12 -23.34 -6.57 -5.89
CA ARG A 12 -22.86 -6.98 -4.56
C ARG A 12 -21.52 -6.38 -4.17
N GLY A 13 -21.04 -5.34 -4.85
CA GLY A 13 -19.77 -4.72 -4.48
C GLY A 13 -19.10 -3.95 -5.60
N PHE A 14 -17.79 -3.84 -5.49
CA PHE A 14 -16.95 -3.27 -6.53
C PHE A 14 -15.56 -3.90 -6.51
N PHE A 15 -14.89 -3.80 -7.65
CA PHE A 15 -13.46 -4.04 -7.80
C PHE A 15 -12.80 -2.74 -8.26
N SER A 16 -11.75 -2.33 -7.56
CA SER A 16 -10.95 -1.16 -7.90
C SER A 16 -9.51 -1.57 -8.20
N LEU A 17 -8.93 -0.96 -9.21
CA LEU A 17 -7.54 -1.12 -9.63
C LEU A 17 -6.94 0.26 -9.82
N ASN A 18 -5.78 0.51 -9.19
CA ASN A 18 -4.94 1.65 -9.46
C ASN A 18 -3.52 1.14 -9.76
N TYR A 19 -2.99 1.50 -10.93
CA TYR A 19 -1.66 1.09 -11.36
C TYR A 19 -0.86 2.31 -11.77
N THR A 20 0.38 2.39 -11.30
CA THR A 20 1.34 3.42 -11.68
C THR A 20 2.62 2.75 -12.16
N LEU A 21 3.11 3.18 -13.33
CA LEU A 21 4.42 2.84 -13.84
C LEU A 21 5.28 4.10 -13.87
N SER A 22 6.46 4.07 -13.27
CA SER A 22 7.35 5.21 -13.10
C SER A 22 8.74 4.95 -13.65
N ASN A 23 9.29 5.92 -14.36
CA ASN A 23 10.71 5.93 -14.78
C ASN A 23 11.26 7.34 -14.63
N ASN A 24 11.46 7.75 -13.38
CA ASN A 24 11.90 9.09 -13.01
C ASN A 24 13.42 9.11 -12.86
N ARG A 25 14.10 9.92 -13.68
CA ARG A 25 15.57 10.04 -13.70
C ARG A 25 16.00 11.48 -13.52
N PHE A 26 17.15 11.65 -12.92
CA PHE A 26 17.82 12.94 -12.94
C PHE A 26 18.19 13.30 -14.38
N LYS A 27 17.82 14.51 -14.80
CA LYS A 27 18.16 15.00 -16.14
C LYS A 27 19.57 15.57 -16.17
N ASP A 28 19.89 16.39 -15.18
CA ASP A 28 21.17 17.06 -15.03
C ASP A 28 21.44 17.26 -13.54
N PHE A 29 22.30 16.39 -12.98
CA PHE A 29 22.54 16.37 -11.54
C PHE A 29 23.97 15.92 -11.24
N THR A 30 24.71 16.80 -10.55
CA THR A 30 26.07 16.51 -10.06
C THR A 30 26.10 16.70 -8.55
N LEU A 31 26.67 15.74 -7.84
CA LEU A 31 26.81 15.76 -6.38
C LEU A 31 28.25 15.36 -6.00
N ASN A 32 28.95 16.25 -5.27
CA ASN A 32 30.33 16.03 -4.83
C ASN A 32 31.28 15.63 -5.97
N GLY A 33 31.15 16.22 -7.15
CA GLY A 33 31.97 15.94 -8.32
C GLY A 33 31.54 14.71 -9.14
N ASN A 34 30.58 13.93 -8.68
CA ASN A 34 30.02 12.79 -9.42
C ASN A 34 28.83 13.24 -10.28
N ASN A 35 28.88 12.93 -11.56
CA ASN A 35 27.73 13.12 -12.44
C ASN A 35 26.74 11.96 -12.22
N LEU A 36 25.53 12.29 -11.74
CA LEU A 36 24.45 11.35 -11.45
C LEU A 36 23.30 11.46 -12.46
N SER A 37 23.51 12.14 -13.57
CA SER A 37 22.54 12.26 -14.66
C SER A 37 22.16 10.86 -15.18
N ASN A 38 20.89 10.65 -15.46
CA ASN A 38 20.25 9.38 -15.80
C ASN A 38 20.08 8.36 -14.66
N ASN A 39 20.63 8.58 -13.45
CA ASN A 39 20.26 7.76 -12.30
C ASN A 39 18.76 7.88 -11.99
N LEU A 40 18.16 6.80 -11.53
CA LEU A 40 16.80 6.82 -11.01
C LEU A 40 16.72 7.70 -9.76
N ILE A 41 15.67 8.50 -9.66
CA ILE A 41 15.41 9.31 -8.46
C ILE A 41 15.07 8.34 -7.31
N PRO A 42 15.82 8.36 -6.20
CA PRO A 42 15.62 7.41 -5.11
C PRO A 42 14.26 7.59 -4.43
N GLY A 43 13.78 6.53 -3.80
CA GLY A 43 12.51 6.48 -3.08
C GLY A 43 11.27 6.33 -3.97
N ILE A 44 11.39 6.49 -5.28
CA ILE A 44 10.27 6.34 -6.22
C ILE A 44 10.24 4.90 -6.74
N PRO A 45 9.18 4.11 -6.44
CA PRO A 45 9.04 2.77 -6.97
C PRO A 45 8.91 2.75 -8.49
N SER A 46 9.47 1.74 -9.14
CA SER A 46 9.33 1.52 -10.60
C SER A 46 7.88 1.28 -11.00
N GLN A 47 7.09 0.67 -10.11
CA GLN A 47 5.66 0.45 -10.31
C GLN A 47 4.93 0.36 -8.96
N MET A 48 3.65 0.69 -8.96
CA MET A 48 2.74 0.49 -7.84
C MET A 48 1.42 -0.08 -8.36
N LEU A 49 0.86 -1.05 -7.64
CA LEU A 49 -0.47 -1.59 -7.91
C LEU A 49 -1.26 -1.66 -6.61
N ASP A 50 -2.40 -1.01 -6.57
CA ASP A 50 -3.38 -1.15 -5.50
C ASP A 50 -4.64 -1.78 -6.07
N LEU A 51 -5.06 -2.90 -5.48
CA LEU A 51 -6.32 -3.59 -5.79
C LEU A 51 -7.21 -3.60 -4.56
N GLU A 52 -8.50 -3.38 -4.77
CA GLU A 52 -9.51 -3.55 -3.73
C GLU A 52 -10.72 -4.28 -4.30
N LEU A 53 -11.14 -5.32 -3.61
CA LEU A 53 -12.39 -6.03 -3.87
C LEU A 53 -13.28 -5.93 -2.64
N LEU A 54 -14.43 -5.26 -2.77
CA LEU A 54 -15.47 -5.22 -1.76
C LEU A 54 -16.63 -6.11 -2.19
N LEU A 55 -17.01 -7.05 -1.34
CA LEU A 55 -18.13 -7.97 -1.54
C LEU A 55 -19.16 -7.85 -0.42
N LYS A 56 -20.38 -7.50 -0.77
CA LYS A 56 -21.56 -7.58 0.12
C LYS A 56 -22.09 -9.02 0.13
N LEU A 57 -21.65 -9.83 1.09
CA LEU A 57 -22.07 -11.23 1.22
C LEU A 57 -23.55 -11.36 1.61
N SER A 58 -24.06 -10.36 2.34
CA SER A 58 -25.48 -10.20 2.66
C SER A 58 -25.77 -8.74 3.04
N ARG A 59 -27.02 -8.40 3.43
CA ARG A 59 -27.39 -7.06 3.89
C ARG A 59 -26.55 -6.53 5.06
N LYS A 60 -25.96 -7.43 5.85
CA LYS A 60 -25.22 -7.09 7.08
C LYS A 60 -23.80 -7.65 7.11
N ARG A 61 -23.29 -8.19 6.00
CA ARG A 61 -21.96 -8.83 5.95
C ARG A 61 -21.18 -8.34 4.75
N THR A 62 -19.99 -7.85 5.00
CA THR A 62 -19.07 -7.34 3.96
C THR A 62 -17.72 -8.02 4.10
N LEU A 63 -17.13 -8.39 2.99
CA LEU A 63 -15.74 -8.85 2.87
C LEU A 63 -14.99 -7.84 2.02
N ILE A 64 -13.84 -7.40 2.50
CA ILE A 64 -12.92 -6.54 1.77
C ILE A 64 -11.58 -7.26 1.66
N LEU A 65 -11.10 -7.37 0.44
CA LEU A 65 -9.78 -7.87 0.12
C LEU A 65 -8.98 -6.74 -0.51
N THR A 66 -7.77 -6.49 -0.01
CA THR A 66 -6.87 -5.51 -0.62
C THR A 66 -5.54 -6.16 -0.95
N ASN A 67 -4.95 -5.71 -2.03
CA ASN A 67 -3.60 -6.06 -2.41
C ASN A 67 -2.83 -4.79 -2.76
N ARG A 68 -1.62 -4.66 -2.24
CA ARG A 68 -0.68 -3.59 -2.60
C ARG A 68 0.65 -4.18 -3.01
N LEU A 69 1.03 -3.93 -4.26
CA LEU A 69 2.36 -4.23 -4.78
C LEU A 69 3.13 -2.92 -4.91
N ILE A 70 4.33 -2.89 -4.35
CA ILE A 70 5.29 -1.81 -4.52
C ILE A 70 6.52 -2.40 -5.21
N GLY A 71 6.88 -1.83 -6.35
CA GLY A 71 8.05 -2.21 -7.12
C GLY A 71 9.37 -1.84 -6.44
N GLU A 72 10.45 -2.31 -7.02
CA GLU A 72 11.78 -1.96 -6.58
C GLU A 72 12.07 -0.45 -6.71
N ARG A 73 12.94 0.06 -5.85
CA ARG A 73 13.38 1.44 -5.82
C ARG A 73 14.76 1.56 -5.20
N TYR A 74 15.47 2.62 -5.48
CA TYR A 74 16.77 2.88 -4.85
C TYR A 74 16.61 3.71 -3.57
N ALA A 75 17.51 3.49 -2.61
CA ALA A 75 17.57 4.24 -1.36
C ALA A 75 18.52 5.47 -1.43
N ASP A 76 19.34 5.59 -2.46
CA ASP A 76 20.34 6.64 -2.59
C ASP A 76 20.46 7.14 -4.04
N ASN A 77 21.00 8.37 -4.17
CA ASN A 77 21.17 9.04 -5.46
C ASN A 77 22.18 8.33 -6.38
N LEU A 78 23.10 7.55 -5.80
CA LEU A 78 24.10 6.80 -6.57
C LEU A 78 23.50 5.54 -7.22
N ASN A 79 22.30 5.14 -6.80
CA ASN A 79 21.63 3.90 -7.18
C ASN A 79 22.45 2.64 -6.79
N GLU A 80 23.15 2.70 -5.67
CA GLU A 80 23.93 1.58 -5.15
C GLU A 80 23.09 0.64 -4.28
N THR A 81 22.10 1.17 -3.56
CA THR A 81 21.27 0.40 -2.63
C THR A 81 19.88 0.19 -3.21
N LEU A 82 19.67 -1.00 -3.75
CA LEU A 82 18.36 -1.42 -4.28
C LEU A 82 17.48 -1.96 -3.14
N ILE A 83 16.23 -1.53 -3.12
CA ILE A 83 15.18 -2.01 -2.22
C ILE A 83 14.25 -2.89 -3.02
N SER A 84 14.12 -4.13 -2.58
CA SER A 84 13.29 -5.13 -3.24
C SER A 84 11.81 -4.76 -3.24
N SER A 85 11.11 -5.19 -4.27
CA SER A 85 9.65 -5.14 -4.35
C SER A 85 8.99 -5.97 -3.25
N TYR A 86 7.75 -5.61 -2.91
CA TYR A 86 6.93 -6.39 -2.00
C TYR A 86 5.47 -6.37 -2.40
N ASN A 87 4.71 -7.35 -1.88
CA ASN A 87 3.30 -7.51 -2.20
C ASN A 87 2.51 -7.90 -0.94
N ILE A 88 1.61 -7.03 -0.50
CA ILE A 88 0.88 -7.15 0.76
C ILE A 88 -0.60 -7.41 0.48
N PHE A 89 -1.11 -8.49 1.07
CA PHE A 89 -2.53 -8.85 1.04
C PHE A 89 -3.15 -8.64 2.41
N ASN A 90 -4.32 -7.99 2.44
CA ASN A 90 -5.10 -7.82 3.66
C ASN A 90 -6.52 -8.32 3.43
N VAL A 91 -7.14 -8.76 4.52
CA VAL A 91 -8.51 -9.24 4.54
C VAL A 91 -9.24 -8.59 5.70
N LYS A 92 -10.44 -8.05 5.45
CA LYS A 92 -11.34 -7.54 6.47
C LYS A 92 -12.72 -8.13 6.26
N TYR A 93 -13.29 -8.68 7.32
CA TYR A 93 -14.69 -9.08 7.36
C TYR A 93 -15.43 -8.21 8.36
N SER A 94 -16.62 -7.72 7.97
CA SER A 94 -17.50 -6.93 8.81
C SER A 94 -18.88 -7.54 8.88
N LYS A 95 -19.53 -7.44 10.06
CA LYS A 95 -20.90 -7.91 10.28
C LYS A 95 -21.67 -6.92 11.14
N GLY A 96 -22.81 -6.42 10.62
CA GLY A 96 -23.78 -5.71 11.44
C GLY A 96 -24.41 -6.64 12.48
N ILE A 97 -24.31 -6.27 13.76
CA ILE A 97 -24.81 -7.07 14.89
C ILE A 97 -26.21 -6.57 15.27
N LEU A 98 -26.34 -5.29 15.55
CA LEU A 98 -27.58 -4.61 15.89
C LEU A 98 -27.92 -3.56 14.82
N LYS A 99 -28.98 -2.79 15.04
CA LYS A 99 -29.41 -1.76 14.08
C LYS A 99 -28.31 -0.70 13.82
N ASN A 100 -27.57 -0.36 14.88
CA ASN A 100 -26.57 0.73 14.87
C ASN A 100 -25.19 0.25 15.33
N SER A 101 -24.85 -1.04 15.16
CA SER A 101 -23.53 -1.56 15.53
C SER A 101 -22.99 -2.54 14.52
N GLU A 102 -21.68 -2.49 14.32
CA GLU A 102 -20.92 -3.36 13.43
C GLU A 102 -19.70 -3.92 14.16
N PHE A 103 -19.49 -5.20 14.01
CA PHE A 103 -18.25 -5.90 14.38
C PHE A 103 -17.39 -6.08 13.14
N SER A 104 -16.10 -5.91 13.28
CA SER A 104 -15.13 -6.22 12.23
C SER A 104 -13.96 -7.03 12.78
N ILE A 105 -13.41 -7.89 11.92
CA ILE A 105 -12.17 -8.62 12.16
C ILE A 105 -11.34 -8.58 10.89
N GLY A 106 -10.03 -8.48 11.03
CA GLY A 106 -9.16 -8.47 9.87
C GLY A 106 -7.76 -8.99 10.14
N VAL A 107 -7.08 -9.25 9.04
CA VAL A 107 -5.69 -9.65 8.99
C VAL A 107 -4.96 -8.73 8.03
N ASN A 108 -3.94 -8.04 8.52
CA ASN A 108 -3.00 -7.32 7.69
C ASN A 108 -1.79 -8.20 7.40
N ASN A 109 -1.23 -8.05 6.19
CA ASN A 109 -0.09 -8.83 5.72
C ASN A 109 -0.34 -10.35 5.86
N LEU A 110 -1.37 -10.83 5.20
CA LEU A 110 -1.86 -12.22 5.31
C LEU A 110 -0.76 -13.27 5.11
N PHE A 111 0.17 -13.03 4.19
CA PHE A 111 1.26 -13.96 3.86
C PHE A 111 2.52 -13.74 4.67
N ASN A 112 2.50 -12.83 5.66
CA ASN A 112 3.63 -12.51 6.53
C ASN A 112 4.90 -12.09 5.77
N GLN A 113 4.73 -11.33 4.69
CA GLN A 113 5.84 -10.79 3.90
C GLN A 113 6.68 -9.85 4.77
N GLU A 114 7.99 -10.02 4.75
CA GLU A 114 8.93 -9.04 5.31
C GLU A 114 9.17 -7.93 4.28
N TYR A 115 9.03 -6.68 4.70
CA TYR A 115 9.19 -5.53 3.82
C TYR A 115 9.56 -4.27 4.59
N TYR A 116 9.97 -3.24 3.84
CA TYR A 116 10.29 -1.92 4.35
C TYR A 116 9.32 -0.91 3.78
N ASP A 117 8.44 -0.37 4.61
CA ASP A 117 7.42 0.58 4.20
C ASP A 117 7.99 2.00 4.15
N ASN A 118 8.78 2.35 5.15
CA ASN A 118 9.44 3.65 5.23
C ASN A 118 10.94 3.52 4.92
N ILE A 119 11.44 4.48 4.11
CA ILE A 119 12.80 4.51 3.61
C ILE A 119 13.36 5.90 3.80
N ARG A 120 14.52 5.98 4.44
CA ARG A 120 15.27 7.23 4.59
C ARG A 120 16.23 7.39 3.42
N ILE A 121 15.86 8.23 2.46
CA ILE A 121 16.65 8.50 1.27
C ILE A 121 17.97 9.16 1.67
N ASN A 122 19.08 8.69 1.07
CA ASN A 122 20.45 9.20 1.31
C ASN A 122 20.86 9.20 2.80
N ALA A 123 20.38 8.26 3.58
CA ALA A 123 20.65 8.22 5.01
C ALA A 123 22.13 8.00 5.34
N PHE A 124 22.64 8.78 6.29
CA PHE A 124 24.01 8.61 6.78
C PHE A 124 24.21 7.23 7.43
N GLY A 125 25.36 6.60 7.14
CA GLY A 125 25.71 5.29 7.69
C GLY A 125 24.88 4.14 7.12
N LYS A 126 24.27 4.30 5.94
CA LYS A 126 23.47 3.29 5.24
C LYS A 126 22.26 2.77 6.05
N ARG A 127 21.69 3.60 6.93
CA ARG A 127 20.51 3.26 7.76
C ARG A 127 19.22 3.62 7.04
N TYR A 128 18.97 2.99 5.89
CA TYR A 128 17.88 3.33 4.98
C TYR A 128 16.53 2.75 5.37
N PHE A 129 16.51 1.68 6.15
CA PHE A 129 15.35 0.79 6.25
C PHE A 129 14.63 0.89 7.59
N GLU A 130 13.31 1.06 7.55
CA GLU A 130 12.44 0.90 8.70
C GLU A 130 11.52 -0.30 8.45
N PRO A 131 11.67 -1.40 9.23
CA PRO A 131 10.84 -2.59 9.07
C PRO A 131 9.36 -2.28 9.26
N ALA A 132 8.54 -2.78 8.37
CA ALA A 132 7.09 -2.69 8.48
C ALA A 132 6.52 -3.80 9.37
N PRO A 133 5.29 -3.64 9.88
CA PRO A 133 4.63 -4.66 10.67
C PRO A 133 4.50 -5.98 9.91
N LYS A 134 4.86 -7.09 10.58
CA LYS A 134 4.57 -8.43 10.11
C LYS A 134 3.04 -8.67 10.15
N ARG A 135 2.60 -9.89 9.80
CA ARG A 135 1.20 -10.26 9.89
C ARG A 135 0.63 -9.93 11.27
N ASN A 136 -0.46 -9.21 11.27
CA ASN A 136 -1.17 -8.84 12.48
C ASN A 136 -2.67 -9.01 12.31
N PHE A 137 -3.36 -9.22 13.42
CA PHE A 137 -4.79 -9.40 13.50
C PHE A 137 -5.39 -8.24 14.27
N TYR A 138 -6.58 -7.82 13.88
CA TYR A 138 -7.32 -6.78 14.58
C TYR A 138 -8.80 -7.11 14.65
N PHE A 139 -9.47 -6.54 15.62
CA PHE A 139 -10.92 -6.50 15.69
C PHE A 139 -11.38 -5.08 16.00
N GLY A 140 -12.61 -4.78 15.59
CA GLY A 140 -13.22 -3.47 15.81
C GLY A 140 -14.70 -3.61 16.12
N LEU A 141 -15.21 -2.71 16.95
CA LEU A 141 -16.62 -2.52 17.24
C LEU A 141 -16.97 -1.07 16.95
N ASN A 142 -17.90 -0.84 16.04
CA ASN A 142 -18.42 0.46 15.71
C ASN A 142 -19.85 0.59 16.24
N PHE A 143 -20.13 1.72 16.91
CA PHE A 143 -21.47 2.08 17.38
C PHE A 143 -21.84 3.45 16.82
N SER A 144 -23.02 3.57 16.21
CA SER A 144 -23.56 4.84 15.75
C SER A 144 -24.71 5.27 16.67
N PHE A 145 -24.57 6.43 17.29
CA PHE A 145 -25.59 7.02 18.13
C PHE A 145 -26.17 8.26 17.43
N TRP A 146 -27.48 8.33 17.33
CA TRP A 146 -28.17 9.55 16.93
C TRP A 146 -28.60 10.27 18.21
N LEU A 147 -28.12 11.47 18.40
CA LEU A 147 -28.66 12.39 19.42
C LEU A 147 -29.73 13.21 18.70
N ASP A 148 -31.00 12.95 18.99
CA ASP A 148 -32.09 13.86 18.62
C ASP A 148 -31.96 15.10 19.55
N LEU A 149 -31.40 16.20 19.01
CA LEU A 149 -31.33 17.51 19.65
C LEU A 149 -32.56 18.34 19.30
#